data_1a618a33fc0f3edb0f61c54f73e9b1c5
#
_entry.id   1a618a33fc0f3edb0f61c54f73e9b1c5
#
_cell.length_a   1.000
_cell.length_b   1.000
_cell.length_c   1.000
_cell.angle_alpha   90.00
_cell.angle_beta   90.00
_cell.angle_gamma   90.00
#
_symmetry.space_group_name_H-M   'P 1'
#
loop_
_entity.id
_entity.type
_entity.pdbx_description
1 polymer ?
#
loop_
_entity_poly.entity_id
_entity_poly.type
_entity_poly.pdbx_seq_one_letter_code
_entity_poly.pdbx_strand_id
1 'polypeptide(L)'
;MDALNLLMDGFAGALTPMNLLWVVVGCLLGTAVGVLPGLGSSMAVALLLPMTFALDPTAAFILFAGVYFGGLFGDSTMAILMNTPGQGSAIASTFEGHKMAKDGRAPQALATAAIGAFIGGMVASVVVVFLAPKLADFSANFGPAEYFALALFAFVATSSVVSDSAVKGLASLVLGLCIATVGIDAISGSERFTYGSANLFDGISLVTVSVAILALGEVFHVASRIRRDPAAHQMKVTGRPFLSRAELKEAAPAWARGTAIGLPFGVIPVGGAEVPTFMSYDLERRLDRRRPNPVFGKGAIRGLAAPEAAGNATTGTAMGALLALGLPVSATAAIMLAAFQQYGLQPGPLLFDRAPELVWALLASFFIAMVVLLVINLPFAQLWAKLLLIPSQYLYAGITVFCGLGIYATSGAIFDLLLLLGLGVLGFIMRRHGVPVAPLLIGMVLGPLAETNLRDGLLSSNGDYSIFVTGPIPLVLYGLLFIVLALTVRSKIVNRARQDV
;
A
#
# COMPACT_ATOMS: atom_id res chain seq x y z
N MET A 1 5.66 -30.19 -5.72
CA MET A 1 4.86 -30.31 -4.47
C MET A 1 3.60 -29.47 -4.65
N ASP A 2 2.45 -29.97 -4.20
CA ASP A 2 1.21 -29.21 -4.34
C ASP A 2 1.26 -27.96 -3.45
N ALA A 3 0.73 -26.82 -3.95
CA ALA A 3 0.71 -25.55 -3.22
C ALA A 3 0.13 -25.70 -1.79
N LEU A 4 -0.75 -26.66 -1.60
CA LEU A 4 -1.34 -26.94 -0.29
C LEU A 4 -0.31 -27.51 0.71
N ASN A 5 0.56 -28.41 0.29
CA ASN A 5 1.60 -29.00 1.14
C ASN A 5 2.61 -27.91 1.53
N LEU A 6 3.04 -27.09 0.57
CA LEU A 6 3.93 -25.95 0.83
C LEU A 6 3.30 -24.90 1.77
N LEU A 7 1.99 -24.70 1.66
CA LEU A 7 1.26 -23.83 2.58
C LEU A 7 1.23 -24.43 4.01
N MET A 8 1.06 -25.74 4.15
CA MET A 8 1.10 -26.39 5.46
C MET A 8 2.48 -26.28 6.12
N ASP A 9 3.55 -26.43 5.34
CA ASP A 9 4.92 -26.17 5.81
C ASP A 9 5.09 -24.70 6.19
N GLY A 10 4.52 -23.77 5.39
CA GLY A 10 4.46 -22.35 5.70
C GLY A 10 3.74 -22.04 7.02
N PHE A 11 2.62 -22.74 7.30
CA PHE A 11 1.95 -22.62 8.60
C PHE A 11 2.82 -23.13 9.75
N ALA A 12 3.55 -24.22 9.57
CA ALA A 12 4.48 -24.69 10.60
C ALA A 12 5.56 -23.63 10.92
N GLY A 13 6.07 -22.95 9.89
CA GLY A 13 7.00 -21.83 10.06
C GLY A 13 6.36 -20.59 10.70
N ALA A 14 5.18 -20.19 10.23
CA ALA A 14 4.49 -18.99 10.73
C ALA A 14 3.94 -19.14 12.16
N LEU A 15 3.59 -20.35 12.59
CA LEU A 15 3.05 -20.65 13.92
C LEU A 15 4.14 -20.88 14.97
N THR A 16 5.43 -20.76 14.63
CA THR A 16 6.47 -20.76 15.66
C THR A 16 6.19 -19.63 16.66
N PRO A 17 6.49 -19.81 17.97
CA PRO A 17 6.16 -18.79 18.98
C PRO A 17 6.70 -17.41 18.66
N MET A 18 7.90 -17.32 18.06
CA MET A 18 8.52 -16.06 17.69
C MET A 18 7.81 -15.41 16.51
N ASN A 19 7.51 -16.15 15.45
CA ASN A 19 6.82 -15.61 14.27
C ASN A 19 5.37 -15.23 14.61
N LEU A 20 4.68 -16.01 15.44
CA LEU A 20 3.35 -15.68 15.94
C LEU A 20 3.38 -14.38 16.78
N LEU A 21 4.41 -14.19 17.61
CA LEU A 21 4.61 -12.92 18.32
C LEU A 21 4.72 -11.75 17.33
N TRP A 22 5.52 -11.90 16.26
CA TRP A 22 5.69 -10.84 15.26
C TRP A 22 4.45 -10.57 14.44
N VAL A 23 3.63 -11.59 14.12
CA VAL A 23 2.29 -11.37 13.55
C VAL A 23 1.46 -10.47 14.46
N VAL A 24 1.37 -10.81 15.75
CA VAL A 24 0.54 -10.06 16.74
C VAL A 24 1.08 -8.63 16.91
N VAL A 25 2.39 -8.48 17.09
CA VAL A 25 3.05 -7.17 17.21
C VAL A 25 2.81 -6.32 15.95
N GLY A 26 2.97 -6.91 14.76
CA GLY A 26 2.71 -6.24 13.49
C GLY A 26 1.26 -5.77 13.37
N CYS A 27 0.30 -6.63 13.69
CA CYS A 27 -1.13 -6.30 13.68
C CYS A 27 -1.47 -5.17 14.67
N LEU A 28 -0.91 -5.21 15.88
CA LEU A 28 -1.13 -4.17 16.90
C LEU A 28 -0.52 -2.84 16.47
N LEU A 29 0.73 -2.83 16.03
CA LEU A 29 1.42 -1.62 15.57
C LEU A 29 0.75 -1.04 14.33
N GLY A 30 0.41 -1.90 13.36
CA GLY A 30 -0.29 -1.47 12.15
C GLY A 30 -1.64 -0.84 12.47
N THR A 31 -2.45 -1.49 13.30
CA THR A 31 -3.75 -0.93 13.73
C THR A 31 -3.57 0.38 14.49
N ALA A 32 -2.60 0.44 15.43
CA ALA A 32 -2.33 1.66 16.20
C ALA A 32 -1.96 2.83 15.28
N VAL A 33 -1.04 2.60 14.32
CA VAL A 33 -0.62 3.65 13.37
C VAL A 33 -1.77 4.02 12.43
N GLY A 34 -2.53 3.05 11.91
CA GLY A 34 -3.66 3.32 11.01
C GLY A 34 -4.80 4.12 11.65
N VAL A 35 -5.01 3.96 12.96
CA VAL A 35 -5.99 4.78 13.72
C VAL A 35 -5.52 6.23 13.86
N LEU A 36 -4.23 6.51 13.78
CA LEU A 36 -3.70 7.86 14.03
C LEU A 36 -3.78 8.74 12.77
N PRO A 37 -4.25 10.00 12.89
CA PRO A 37 -4.45 10.88 11.74
C PRO A 37 -3.17 11.13 10.94
N GLY A 38 -3.27 11.01 9.62
CA GLY A 38 -2.14 11.26 8.71
C GLY A 38 -1.11 10.14 8.63
N LEU A 39 -1.25 9.05 9.40
CA LEU A 39 -0.33 7.94 9.42
C LEU A 39 -0.91 6.77 8.61
N GLY A 40 -0.38 6.51 7.44
CA GLY A 40 -0.76 5.35 6.64
C GLY A 40 0.14 4.13 6.90
N SER A 41 -0.28 2.96 6.41
CA SER A 41 0.50 1.72 6.49
C SER A 41 1.89 1.86 5.86
N SER A 42 2.04 2.64 4.79
CA SER A 42 3.33 2.91 4.15
C SER A 42 4.32 3.60 5.10
N MET A 43 3.84 4.59 5.86
CA MET A 43 4.66 5.26 6.86
C MET A 43 5.04 4.32 8.00
N ALA A 44 4.10 3.47 8.45
CA ALA A 44 4.37 2.50 9.50
C ALA A 44 5.47 1.52 9.10
N VAL A 45 5.39 0.94 7.89
CA VAL A 45 6.42 0.04 7.38
C VAL A 45 7.76 0.76 7.23
N ALA A 46 7.76 1.99 6.68
CA ALA A 46 8.98 2.78 6.53
C ALA A 46 9.68 3.06 7.86
N LEU A 47 8.93 3.44 8.91
CA LEU A 47 9.47 3.70 10.25
C LEU A 47 10.05 2.45 10.92
N LEU A 48 9.41 1.30 10.71
CA LEU A 48 9.83 0.04 11.31
C LEU A 48 10.99 -0.62 10.55
N LEU A 49 11.14 -0.34 9.26
CA LEU A 49 12.13 -0.98 8.41
C LEU A 49 13.56 -0.88 8.99
N PRO A 50 14.06 0.28 9.44
CA PRO A 50 15.38 0.35 10.06
C PRO A 50 15.50 -0.51 11.34
N MET A 51 14.42 -0.69 12.06
CA MET A 51 14.42 -1.43 13.33
C MET A 51 14.39 -2.95 13.13
N THR A 52 13.96 -3.40 11.96
CA THR A 52 13.82 -4.84 11.67
C THR A 52 15.11 -5.53 11.23
N PHE A 53 16.19 -4.80 10.95
CA PHE A 53 17.47 -5.41 10.54
C PHE A 53 18.11 -6.32 11.57
N ALA A 54 17.69 -6.22 12.84
CA ALA A 54 18.09 -7.14 13.90
C ALA A 54 17.28 -8.46 13.91
N LEU A 55 16.23 -8.55 13.06
CA LEU A 55 15.35 -9.72 12.99
C LEU A 55 15.77 -10.65 11.85
N ASP A 56 15.41 -11.91 11.99
CA ASP A 56 15.40 -12.84 10.87
C ASP A 56 14.48 -12.33 9.74
N PRO A 57 14.87 -12.50 8.46
CA PRO A 57 14.06 -12.03 7.33
C PRO A 57 12.59 -12.48 7.39
N THR A 58 12.33 -13.75 7.71
CA THR A 58 10.96 -14.28 7.80
C THR A 58 10.15 -13.54 8.86
N ALA A 59 10.74 -13.33 10.04
CA ALA A 59 10.09 -12.60 11.14
C ALA A 59 9.80 -11.15 10.76
N ALA A 60 10.74 -10.47 10.09
CA ALA A 60 10.58 -9.10 9.63
C ALA A 60 9.44 -8.96 8.61
N PHE A 61 9.36 -9.86 7.63
CA PHE A 61 8.29 -9.80 6.61
C PHE A 61 6.93 -10.18 7.16
N ILE A 62 6.87 -11.10 8.12
CA ILE A 62 5.65 -11.41 8.88
C ILE A 62 5.17 -10.19 9.66
N LEU A 63 6.08 -9.49 10.34
CA LEU A 63 5.78 -8.22 11.02
C LEU A 63 5.22 -7.19 10.03
N PHE A 64 5.89 -6.98 8.89
CA PHE A 64 5.46 -6.01 7.89
C PHE A 64 4.09 -6.34 7.29
N ALA A 65 3.79 -7.61 7.05
CA ALA A 65 2.46 -8.04 6.61
C ALA A 65 1.39 -7.68 7.63
N GLY A 66 1.65 -7.97 8.92
CA GLY A 66 0.78 -7.56 10.01
C GLY A 66 0.57 -6.05 10.08
N VAL A 67 1.63 -5.25 9.90
CA VAL A 67 1.57 -3.79 9.86
C VAL A 67 0.78 -3.30 8.67
N TYR A 68 0.97 -3.89 7.50
CA TYR A 68 0.27 -3.49 6.28
C TYR A 68 -1.25 -3.66 6.40
N PHE A 69 -1.69 -4.87 6.74
CA PHE A 69 -3.11 -5.14 6.94
C PHE A 69 -3.67 -4.40 8.15
N GLY A 70 -2.92 -4.36 9.26
CA GLY A 70 -3.31 -3.64 10.47
C GLY A 70 -3.55 -2.16 10.22
N GLY A 71 -2.70 -1.54 9.38
CA GLY A 71 -2.85 -0.15 8.98
C GLY A 71 -4.16 0.14 8.25
N LEU A 72 -4.64 -0.77 7.41
CA LEU A 72 -5.94 -0.64 6.75
C LEU A 72 -7.11 -0.75 7.73
N PHE A 73 -7.06 -1.72 8.66
CA PHE A 73 -8.08 -1.85 9.70
C PHE A 73 -8.16 -0.61 10.59
N GLY A 74 -7.00 -0.06 10.99
CA GLY A 74 -6.93 1.17 11.78
C GLY A 74 -7.46 2.39 11.05
N ASP A 75 -7.13 2.54 9.78
CA ASP A 75 -7.56 3.65 8.93
C ASP A 75 -9.08 3.70 8.75
N SER A 76 -9.73 2.53 8.63
CA SER A 76 -11.19 2.45 8.62
C SER A 76 -11.81 2.99 9.91
N THR A 77 -11.19 2.75 11.06
CA THR A 77 -11.63 3.29 12.34
C THR A 77 -11.58 4.81 12.34
N MET A 78 -10.49 5.39 11.86
CA MET A 78 -10.33 6.83 11.75
C MET A 78 -11.29 7.45 10.73
N ALA A 79 -11.45 6.84 9.56
CA ALA A 79 -12.37 7.27 8.51
C ALA A 79 -13.82 7.32 9.03
N ILE A 80 -14.26 6.31 9.78
CA ILE A 80 -15.61 6.22 10.35
C ILE A 80 -15.80 7.24 11.47
N LEU A 81 -14.89 7.35 12.43
CA LEU A 81 -15.07 8.15 13.63
C LEU A 81 -14.76 9.64 13.43
N MET A 82 -13.76 9.96 12.60
CA MET A 82 -13.24 11.33 12.44
C MET A 82 -13.52 11.94 11.07
N ASN A 83 -14.02 11.16 10.10
CA ASN A 83 -14.18 11.58 8.70
C ASN A 83 -12.88 12.07 8.04
N THR A 84 -11.75 11.60 8.50
CA THR A 84 -10.41 11.98 8.05
C THR A 84 -9.59 10.73 7.73
N PRO A 85 -9.78 10.12 6.55
CA PRO A 85 -9.03 8.92 6.17
C PRO A 85 -7.54 9.22 6.05
N GLY A 86 -6.69 8.31 6.50
CA GLY A 86 -5.24 8.39 6.37
C GLY A 86 -4.75 7.95 5.01
N GLN A 87 -5.52 7.08 4.34
CA GLN A 87 -5.21 6.53 3.02
C GLN A 87 -6.37 6.74 2.05
N GLY A 88 -6.07 6.83 0.75
CA GLY A 88 -7.07 7.01 -0.30
C GLY A 88 -8.11 5.89 -0.37
N SER A 89 -7.73 4.67 -0.01
CA SER A 89 -8.60 3.50 0.04
C SER A 89 -9.75 3.62 1.06
N ALA A 90 -9.55 4.34 2.16
CA ALA A 90 -10.57 4.50 3.20
C ALA A 90 -11.52 5.70 2.93
N ILE A 91 -11.27 6.51 1.91
CA ILE A 91 -12.16 7.65 1.57
C ILE A 91 -13.60 7.17 1.30
N ALA A 92 -13.76 6.09 0.55
CA ALA A 92 -15.08 5.56 0.23
C ALA A 92 -15.86 5.14 1.49
N SER A 93 -15.16 4.66 2.52
CA SER A 93 -15.74 4.25 3.80
C SER A 93 -16.25 5.43 4.62
N THR A 94 -15.75 6.66 4.39
CA THR A 94 -16.26 7.86 5.08
C THR A 94 -17.67 8.21 4.66
N PHE A 95 -18.07 7.93 3.41
CA PHE A 95 -19.32 8.38 2.84
C PHE A 95 -20.56 7.88 3.59
N GLU A 96 -20.55 6.63 4.00
CA GLU A 96 -21.63 6.03 4.75
C GLU A 96 -21.23 5.69 6.19
N GLY A 97 -19.98 5.25 6.42
CA GLY A 97 -19.51 4.87 7.75
C GLY A 97 -19.54 6.02 8.76
N HIS A 98 -19.10 7.21 8.35
CA HIS A 98 -19.16 8.38 9.21
C HIS A 98 -20.62 8.82 9.51
N LYS A 99 -21.55 8.67 8.55
CA LYS A 99 -22.95 8.94 8.78
C LYS A 99 -23.57 7.93 9.76
N MET A 100 -23.24 6.63 9.60
CA MET A 100 -23.64 5.62 10.59
C MET A 100 -23.17 6.00 12.00
N ALA A 101 -21.93 6.47 12.12
CA ALA A 101 -21.37 6.87 13.41
C ALA A 101 -22.10 8.10 13.99
N LYS A 102 -22.45 9.11 13.17
CA LYS A 102 -23.28 10.27 13.57
C LYS A 102 -24.65 9.88 14.07
N ASP A 103 -25.25 8.86 13.47
CA ASP A 103 -26.57 8.34 13.84
C ASP A 103 -26.51 7.40 15.06
N GLY A 104 -25.37 7.38 15.80
CA GLY A 104 -25.18 6.53 16.98
C GLY A 104 -24.89 5.06 16.67
N ARG A 105 -24.65 4.70 15.41
CA ARG A 105 -24.34 3.35 14.92
C ARG A 105 -22.85 3.13 14.70
N ALA A 106 -21.98 3.84 15.44
CA ALA A 106 -20.54 3.70 15.33
C ALA A 106 -20.05 2.25 15.57
N PRO A 107 -20.53 1.51 16.59
CA PRO A 107 -20.13 0.11 16.78
C PRO A 107 -20.46 -0.78 15.60
N GLN A 108 -21.67 -0.61 15.00
CA GLN A 108 -22.09 -1.38 13.82
C GLN A 108 -21.25 -1.03 12.58
N ALA A 109 -20.90 0.25 12.39
CA ALA A 109 -20.02 0.67 11.32
C ALA A 109 -18.63 0.04 11.44
N LEU A 110 -18.04 0.10 12.64
CA LEU A 110 -16.71 -0.52 12.90
C LEU A 110 -16.76 -2.04 12.73
N ALA A 111 -17.83 -2.70 13.17
CA ALA A 111 -18.03 -4.14 12.96
C ALA A 111 -18.16 -4.47 11.46
N THR A 112 -18.91 -3.68 10.70
CA THR A 112 -19.07 -3.85 9.24
C THR A 112 -17.74 -3.74 8.52
N ALA A 113 -16.93 -2.76 8.90
CA ALA A 113 -15.61 -2.55 8.34
C ALA A 113 -14.66 -3.71 8.68
N ALA A 114 -14.56 -4.08 9.96
CA ALA A 114 -13.66 -5.16 10.41
C ALA A 114 -14.00 -6.52 9.78
N ILE A 115 -15.30 -6.86 9.70
CA ILE A 115 -15.75 -8.11 9.05
C ILE A 115 -15.50 -8.05 7.54
N GLY A 116 -15.75 -6.92 6.89
CA GLY A 116 -15.48 -6.72 5.46
C GLY A 116 -14.00 -6.86 5.13
N ALA A 117 -13.14 -6.22 5.91
CA ALA A 117 -11.70 -6.32 5.79
C ALA A 117 -11.20 -7.76 5.97
N PHE A 118 -11.72 -8.46 6.99
CA PHE A 118 -11.42 -9.88 7.21
C PHE A 118 -11.84 -10.75 6.03
N ILE A 119 -13.06 -10.60 5.51
CA ILE A 119 -13.56 -11.40 4.38
C ILE A 119 -12.71 -11.12 3.13
N GLY A 120 -12.48 -9.85 2.79
CA GLY A 120 -11.68 -9.46 1.64
C GLY A 120 -10.25 -9.97 1.72
N GLY A 121 -9.59 -9.77 2.86
CA GLY A 121 -8.22 -10.23 3.09
C GLY A 121 -8.07 -11.75 3.13
N MET A 122 -9.02 -12.46 3.75
CA MET A 122 -9.00 -13.93 3.82
C MET A 122 -9.17 -14.56 2.44
N VAL A 123 -10.14 -14.07 1.66
CA VAL A 123 -10.36 -14.56 0.28
C VAL A 123 -9.15 -14.24 -0.60
N ALA A 124 -8.58 -13.04 -0.45
CA ALA A 124 -7.35 -12.69 -1.17
C ALA A 124 -6.18 -13.60 -0.80
N SER A 125 -6.00 -13.92 0.48
CA SER A 125 -4.96 -14.86 0.94
C SER A 125 -5.12 -16.24 0.28
N VAL A 126 -6.35 -16.76 0.21
CA VAL A 126 -6.63 -18.01 -0.51
C VAL A 126 -6.27 -17.88 -1.99
N VAL A 127 -6.70 -16.80 -2.65
CA VAL A 127 -6.40 -16.58 -4.08
C VAL A 127 -4.90 -16.49 -4.32
N VAL A 128 -4.16 -15.78 -3.47
CA VAL A 128 -2.72 -15.58 -3.62
C VAL A 128 -1.94 -16.89 -3.50
N VAL A 129 -2.31 -17.79 -2.60
CA VAL A 129 -1.68 -19.10 -2.44
C VAL A 129 -1.67 -19.90 -3.76
N PHE A 130 -2.73 -19.80 -4.53
CA PHE A 130 -2.82 -20.52 -5.82
C PHE A 130 -2.37 -19.68 -7.02
N LEU A 131 -2.49 -18.36 -6.93
CA LEU A 131 -2.19 -17.46 -8.04
C LEU A 131 -0.72 -17.04 -8.07
N ALA A 132 -0.09 -16.77 -6.92
CA ALA A 132 1.27 -16.25 -6.90
C ALA A 132 2.30 -17.22 -7.48
N PRO A 133 2.30 -18.54 -7.19
CA PRO A 133 3.20 -19.47 -7.86
C PRO A 133 3.00 -19.49 -9.38
N LYS A 134 1.76 -19.47 -9.85
CA LYS A 134 1.47 -19.46 -11.30
C LYS A 134 1.91 -18.17 -11.98
N LEU A 135 1.80 -17.03 -11.28
CA LEU A 135 2.33 -15.75 -11.76
C LEU A 135 3.86 -15.76 -11.80
N ALA A 136 4.51 -16.39 -10.82
CA ALA A 136 5.96 -16.58 -10.80
C ALA A 136 6.40 -17.45 -11.97
N ASP A 137 5.78 -18.62 -12.19
CA ASP A 137 6.05 -19.49 -13.32
C ASP A 137 5.84 -18.78 -14.67
N PHE A 138 4.79 -17.97 -14.79
CA PHE A 138 4.53 -17.18 -15.99
C PHE A 138 5.62 -16.12 -16.20
N SER A 139 6.01 -15.41 -15.15
CA SER A 139 7.03 -14.36 -15.23
C SER A 139 8.47 -14.89 -15.33
N ALA A 140 8.70 -16.16 -15.02
CA ALA A 140 9.99 -16.82 -15.26
C ALA A 140 10.40 -16.85 -16.74
N ASN A 141 9.42 -16.74 -17.64
CA ASN A 141 9.67 -16.65 -19.09
C ASN A 141 9.85 -15.21 -19.59
N PHE A 142 9.85 -14.22 -18.68
CA PHE A 142 10.05 -12.82 -19.06
C PHE A 142 11.54 -12.56 -19.29
N GLY A 143 11.84 -11.96 -20.43
CA GLY A 143 13.15 -11.40 -20.72
C GLY A 143 13.21 -9.90 -20.37
N PRO A 144 14.31 -9.24 -20.70
CA PRO A 144 14.51 -7.82 -20.45
C PRO A 144 13.43 -6.92 -21.07
N ALA A 145 12.92 -7.26 -22.25
CA ALA A 145 11.90 -6.48 -22.95
C ALA A 145 10.56 -6.50 -22.18
N GLU A 146 10.17 -7.65 -21.65
CA GLU A 146 8.95 -7.83 -20.87
C GLU A 146 9.01 -7.07 -19.54
N TYR A 147 10.13 -7.19 -18.81
CA TYR A 147 10.34 -6.46 -17.54
C TYR A 147 10.39 -4.95 -17.75
N PHE A 148 11.01 -4.47 -18.85
CA PHE A 148 10.99 -3.04 -19.18
C PHE A 148 9.57 -2.55 -19.48
N ALA A 149 8.81 -3.28 -20.31
CA ALA A 149 7.42 -2.94 -20.62
C ALA A 149 6.54 -2.93 -19.36
N LEU A 150 6.78 -3.86 -18.44
CA LEU A 150 6.07 -3.98 -17.17
C LEU A 150 6.38 -2.81 -16.24
N ALA A 151 7.65 -2.40 -16.13
CA ALA A 151 8.05 -1.22 -15.38
C ALA A 151 7.43 0.06 -15.96
N LEU A 152 7.44 0.22 -17.27
CA LEU A 152 6.83 1.36 -17.98
C LEU A 152 5.30 1.41 -17.74
N PHE A 153 4.64 0.24 -17.78
CA PHE A 153 3.22 0.13 -17.45
C PHE A 153 2.97 0.59 -16.00
N ALA A 154 3.76 0.13 -15.03
CA ALA A 154 3.64 0.52 -13.64
C ALA A 154 3.86 2.03 -13.43
N PHE A 155 4.85 2.63 -14.10
CA PHE A 155 5.11 4.07 -14.05
C PHE A 155 3.92 4.90 -14.50
N VAL A 156 3.39 4.60 -15.68
CA VAL A 156 2.29 5.38 -16.25
C VAL A 156 0.99 5.14 -15.50
N ALA A 157 0.70 3.89 -15.14
CA ALA A 157 -0.52 3.55 -14.42
C ALA A 157 -0.55 4.24 -13.05
N THR A 158 0.53 4.17 -12.28
CA THR A 158 0.61 4.82 -10.96
C THR A 158 0.54 6.34 -11.07
N SER A 159 1.25 6.94 -12.02
CA SER A 159 1.24 8.40 -12.20
C SER A 159 -0.13 8.93 -12.62
N SER A 160 -0.89 8.15 -13.38
CA SER A 160 -2.17 8.56 -13.94
C SER A 160 -3.33 8.42 -12.98
N VAL A 161 -3.30 7.40 -12.11
CA VAL A 161 -4.44 7.00 -11.25
C VAL A 161 -4.35 7.62 -9.86
N VAL A 162 -3.15 7.67 -9.26
CA VAL A 162 -2.94 8.15 -7.87
C VAL A 162 -3.02 9.67 -7.74
N SER A 163 -3.05 10.39 -8.86
CA SER A 163 -2.97 11.86 -8.85
C SER A 163 -4.20 12.52 -9.45
N ASP A 164 -4.73 13.55 -8.78
CA ASP A 164 -5.74 14.46 -9.36
C ASP A 164 -5.25 15.13 -10.64
N SER A 165 -3.93 15.32 -10.76
CA SER A 165 -3.24 15.89 -11.91
C SER A 165 -2.16 14.92 -12.43
N ALA A 166 -2.31 14.42 -13.65
CA ALA A 166 -1.31 13.56 -14.28
C ALA A 166 0.08 14.21 -14.34
N VAL A 167 0.15 15.53 -14.48
CA VAL A 167 1.41 16.28 -14.47
C VAL A 167 2.10 16.17 -13.12
N LYS A 168 1.36 16.29 -12.01
CA LYS A 168 1.93 16.15 -10.68
C LYS A 168 2.38 14.72 -10.39
N GLY A 169 1.61 13.73 -10.85
CA GLY A 169 1.99 12.33 -10.76
C GLY A 169 3.28 12.02 -11.54
N LEU A 170 3.36 12.52 -12.78
CA LEU A 170 4.54 12.35 -13.62
C LEU A 170 5.77 13.10 -13.05
N ALA A 171 5.59 14.33 -12.56
CA ALA A 171 6.67 15.09 -11.92
C ALA A 171 7.21 14.35 -10.66
N SER A 172 6.32 13.77 -9.87
CA SER A 172 6.69 12.95 -8.71
C SER A 172 7.48 11.71 -9.13
N LEU A 173 7.03 11.00 -10.17
CA LEU A 173 7.73 9.84 -10.72
C LEU A 173 9.13 10.22 -11.22
N VAL A 174 9.24 11.29 -12.03
CA VAL A 174 10.53 11.77 -12.55
C VAL A 174 11.49 12.13 -11.42
N LEU A 175 11.01 12.78 -10.37
CA LEU A 175 11.80 13.05 -9.17
C LEU A 175 12.35 11.75 -8.55
N GLY A 176 11.53 10.71 -8.44
CA GLY A 176 11.95 9.39 -7.95
C GLY A 176 13.01 8.74 -8.84
N LEU A 177 12.82 8.79 -10.16
CA LEU A 177 13.79 8.32 -11.14
C LEU A 177 15.12 9.09 -11.03
N CYS A 178 15.08 10.43 -10.90
CA CYS A 178 16.29 11.23 -10.71
C CYS A 178 17.04 10.87 -9.42
N ILE A 179 16.34 10.65 -8.30
CA ILE A 179 16.98 10.23 -7.04
C ILE A 179 17.62 8.86 -7.22
N ALA A 180 16.97 7.95 -7.92
CA ALA A 180 17.48 6.59 -8.16
C ALA A 180 18.72 6.53 -9.05
N THR A 181 19.01 7.59 -9.83
CA THR A 181 20.22 7.63 -10.67
C THR A 181 21.47 8.11 -9.94
N VAL A 182 21.36 8.55 -8.69
CA VAL A 182 22.51 8.98 -7.88
C VAL A 182 23.31 7.75 -7.45
N GLY A 183 24.65 7.79 -7.61
CA GLY A 183 25.53 6.72 -7.18
C GLY A 183 26.46 6.21 -8.28
N ILE A 184 27.03 5.04 -8.09
CA ILE A 184 27.85 4.36 -9.11
C ILE A 184 26.93 3.51 -9.99
N ASP A 185 27.05 3.70 -11.29
CA ASP A 185 26.33 2.89 -12.26
C ASP A 185 26.77 1.42 -12.22
N ALA A 186 25.87 0.50 -11.95
CA ALA A 186 26.16 -0.92 -11.80
C ALA A 186 26.72 -1.57 -13.10
N ILE A 187 26.43 -1.00 -14.27
CA ILE A 187 26.85 -1.56 -15.58
C ILE A 187 28.18 -0.96 -16.03
N SER A 188 28.31 0.37 -15.99
CA SER A 188 29.52 1.06 -16.51
C SER A 188 30.55 1.36 -15.44
N GLY A 189 30.21 1.25 -14.14
CA GLY A 189 31.07 1.65 -13.03
C GLY A 189 31.31 3.16 -12.93
N SER A 190 30.62 3.98 -13.72
CA SER A 190 30.78 5.44 -13.71
C SER A 190 29.99 6.09 -12.60
N GLU A 191 30.55 7.13 -12.00
CA GLU A 191 29.87 7.95 -11.02
C GLU A 191 28.79 8.82 -11.66
N ARG A 192 27.61 8.89 -11.01
CA ARG A 192 26.48 9.71 -11.42
C ARG A 192 26.00 10.56 -10.27
N PHE A 193 26.04 11.85 -10.43
CA PHE A 193 25.56 12.85 -9.48
C PHE A 193 26.10 12.70 -8.05
N THR A 194 27.29 12.11 -7.89
CA THR A 194 27.95 11.92 -6.59
C THR A 194 28.69 13.17 -6.14
N TYR A 195 29.01 14.07 -7.07
CA TYR A 195 29.77 15.31 -6.81
C TYR A 195 31.06 15.06 -6.04
N GLY A 196 31.66 13.88 -6.19
CA GLY A 196 32.88 13.45 -5.50
C GLY A 196 32.69 13.09 -4.02
N SER A 197 31.44 12.96 -3.55
CA SER A 197 31.13 12.57 -2.17
C SER A 197 31.07 11.04 -2.05
N ALA A 198 31.96 10.46 -1.25
CA ALA A 198 31.97 9.01 -0.98
C ALA A 198 30.64 8.53 -0.35
N ASN A 199 29.94 9.39 0.38
CA ASN A 199 28.62 9.05 0.98
C ASN A 199 27.52 8.83 -0.07
N LEU A 200 27.72 9.23 -1.33
CA LEU A 200 26.77 9.06 -2.42
C LEU A 200 27.16 7.96 -3.41
N PHE A 201 28.27 7.25 -3.19
CA PHE A 201 28.70 6.18 -4.11
C PHE A 201 27.72 5.01 -4.15
N ASP A 202 27.16 4.64 -3.01
CA ASP A 202 26.13 3.59 -2.91
C ASP A 202 24.70 4.13 -3.23
N GLY A 203 24.62 5.39 -3.71
CA GLY A 203 23.35 6.05 -3.99
C GLY A 203 22.64 6.57 -2.74
N ILE A 204 21.40 7.02 -2.93
CA ILE A 204 20.54 7.44 -1.84
C ILE A 204 19.64 6.29 -1.42
N SER A 205 19.77 5.85 -0.16
CA SER A 205 18.99 4.73 0.37
C SER A 205 17.48 4.95 0.23
N LEU A 206 16.79 3.97 -0.34
CA LEU A 206 15.33 3.99 -0.46
C LEU A 206 14.65 4.06 0.92
N VAL A 207 15.28 3.48 1.96
CA VAL A 207 14.82 3.57 3.35
C VAL A 207 14.83 5.02 3.81
N THR A 208 15.95 5.72 3.62
CA THR A 208 16.10 7.13 3.98
C THR A 208 15.07 8.00 3.26
N VAL A 209 14.89 7.81 1.95
CA VAL A 209 13.88 8.54 1.17
C VAL A 209 12.47 8.26 1.66
N SER A 210 12.13 6.99 1.91
CA SER A 210 10.80 6.60 2.37
C SER A 210 10.47 7.21 3.73
N VAL A 211 11.37 7.08 4.70
CA VAL A 211 11.20 7.66 6.05
C VAL A 211 11.12 9.19 5.98
N ALA A 212 11.99 9.82 5.19
CA ALA A 212 12.02 11.28 5.02
C ALA A 212 10.71 11.81 4.45
N ILE A 213 10.29 11.28 3.30
CA ILE A 213 9.15 11.83 2.56
C ILE A 213 7.82 11.44 3.21
N LEU A 214 7.67 10.21 3.69
CA LEU A 214 6.41 9.75 4.28
C LEU A 214 6.27 10.19 5.72
N ALA A 215 7.30 9.98 6.55
CA ALA A 215 7.20 10.24 7.98
C ALA A 215 7.57 11.68 8.32
N LEU A 216 8.79 12.12 8.04
CA LEU A 216 9.24 13.47 8.42
C LEU A 216 8.51 14.55 7.62
N GLY A 217 8.21 14.30 6.34
CA GLY A 217 7.41 15.19 5.49
C GLY A 217 5.99 15.41 6.05
N GLU A 218 5.35 14.35 6.58
CA GLU A 218 4.06 14.45 7.25
C GLU A 218 4.16 15.23 8.56
N VAL A 219 5.18 14.96 9.37
CA VAL A 219 5.43 15.72 10.61
C VAL A 219 5.50 17.21 10.32
N PHE A 220 6.27 17.64 9.33
CA PHE A 220 6.36 19.05 8.94
C PHE A 220 5.04 19.61 8.41
N HIS A 221 4.29 18.81 7.64
CA HIS A 221 2.99 19.19 7.11
C HIS A 221 1.98 19.45 8.23
N VAL A 222 1.87 18.54 9.18
CA VAL A 222 0.96 18.68 10.33
C VAL A 222 1.44 19.80 11.27
N ALA A 223 2.75 19.89 11.57
CA ALA A 223 3.30 20.94 12.41
C ALA A 223 2.96 22.33 11.87
N SER A 224 2.94 22.51 10.53
CA SER A 224 2.55 23.77 9.90
C SER A 224 1.07 24.15 10.11
N ARG A 225 0.21 23.20 10.50
CA ARG A 225 -1.23 23.36 10.65
C ARG A 225 -1.74 23.31 12.10
N ILE A 226 -0.91 22.89 13.06
CA ILE A 226 -1.31 22.67 14.47
C ILE A 226 -2.04 23.88 15.09
N ARG A 227 -1.76 25.10 14.65
CA ARG A 227 -2.43 26.33 15.16
C ARG A 227 -3.77 26.63 14.50
N ARG A 228 -4.18 25.86 13.47
CA ARG A 228 -5.36 26.19 12.65
C ARG A 228 -6.55 25.24 12.85
N ASP A 229 -6.34 24.04 13.38
CA ASP A 229 -7.42 23.08 13.59
C ASP A 229 -7.81 23.02 15.06
N PRO A 230 -9.04 23.45 15.43
CA PRO A 230 -9.64 23.10 16.71
C PRO A 230 -9.80 21.59 16.75
N ALA A 231 -9.58 20.99 17.93
CA ALA A 231 -9.69 19.55 18.17
C ALA A 231 -10.94 18.97 17.49
N ALA A 232 -10.73 18.08 16.53
CA ALA A 232 -11.84 17.45 15.83
C ALA A 232 -12.74 16.75 16.84
N HIS A 233 -14.06 16.97 16.75
CA HIS A 233 -15.03 16.37 17.66
C HIS A 233 -15.07 14.86 17.41
N GLN A 234 -14.48 14.11 18.31
CA GLN A 234 -14.48 12.65 18.27
C GLN A 234 -15.88 12.12 18.65
N MET A 235 -16.40 11.19 17.85
CA MET A 235 -17.64 10.51 18.18
C MET A 235 -17.41 9.46 19.26
N LYS A 236 -18.29 9.42 20.26
CA LYS A 236 -18.25 8.40 21.31
C LYS A 236 -18.70 7.07 20.74
N VAL A 237 -17.86 6.05 20.89
CA VAL A 237 -18.21 4.66 20.56
C VAL A 237 -18.90 4.06 21.80
N THR A 238 -20.22 4.04 21.81
CA THR A 238 -21.02 3.44 22.91
C THR A 238 -21.81 2.26 22.38
N GLY A 239 -21.77 1.13 23.07
CA GLY A 239 -22.48 -0.09 22.67
C GLY A 239 -21.53 -1.21 22.23
N ARG A 240 -22.11 -2.34 21.86
CA ARG A 240 -21.36 -3.53 21.43
C ARG A 240 -21.24 -3.58 19.91
N PRO A 241 -20.08 -3.98 19.35
CA PRO A 241 -19.85 -4.02 17.90
C PRO A 241 -20.45 -5.29 17.26
N PHE A 242 -21.76 -5.50 17.44
CA PHE A 242 -22.47 -6.63 16.86
C PHE A 242 -23.45 -6.15 15.80
N LEU A 243 -23.50 -6.89 14.69
CA LEU A 243 -24.49 -6.70 13.64
C LEU A 243 -25.72 -7.59 13.91
N SER A 244 -26.88 -7.04 13.73
CA SER A 244 -28.13 -7.80 13.72
C SER A 244 -28.16 -8.75 12.51
N ARG A 245 -29.02 -9.77 12.58
CA ARG A 245 -29.24 -10.70 11.44
C ARG A 245 -29.66 -9.98 10.16
N ALA A 246 -30.43 -8.91 10.29
CA ALA A 246 -30.86 -8.09 9.16
C ALA A 246 -29.69 -7.34 8.54
N GLU A 247 -28.82 -6.72 9.36
CA GLU A 247 -27.64 -6.01 8.92
C GLU A 247 -26.61 -6.97 8.27
N LEU A 248 -26.42 -8.16 8.84
CA LEU A 248 -25.56 -9.20 8.24
C LEU A 248 -26.08 -9.64 6.87
N LYS A 249 -27.39 -9.87 6.74
CA LYS A 249 -28.03 -10.24 5.47
C LYS A 249 -27.91 -9.13 4.42
N GLU A 250 -27.89 -7.88 4.85
CA GLU A 250 -27.71 -6.74 3.96
C GLU A 250 -26.23 -6.54 3.57
N ALA A 251 -25.30 -6.70 4.49
CA ALA A 251 -23.86 -6.50 4.27
C ALA A 251 -23.20 -7.65 3.47
N ALA A 252 -23.61 -8.91 3.71
CA ALA A 252 -22.95 -10.08 3.14
C ALA A 252 -22.82 -10.07 1.59
N PRO A 253 -23.87 -9.76 0.81
CA PRO A 253 -23.71 -9.68 -0.65
C PRO A 253 -22.83 -8.47 -1.08
N ALA A 254 -22.77 -7.42 -0.27
CA ALA A 254 -21.90 -6.27 -0.55
C ALA A 254 -20.43 -6.62 -0.30
N TRP A 255 -20.12 -7.32 0.79
CA TRP A 255 -18.76 -7.86 1.03
C TRP A 255 -18.32 -8.78 -0.10
N ALA A 256 -19.18 -9.71 -0.57
CA ALA A 256 -18.84 -10.62 -1.66
C ALA A 256 -18.55 -9.86 -2.97
N ARG A 257 -19.39 -8.89 -3.34
CA ARG A 257 -19.18 -8.08 -4.55
C ARG A 257 -17.95 -7.19 -4.43
N GLY A 258 -17.75 -6.58 -3.26
CA GLY A 258 -16.55 -5.78 -2.99
C GLY A 258 -15.28 -6.61 -3.13
N THR A 259 -15.24 -7.79 -2.50
CA THR A 259 -14.12 -8.74 -2.63
C THR A 259 -13.86 -9.10 -4.10
N ALA A 260 -14.90 -9.48 -4.85
CA ALA A 260 -14.77 -9.86 -6.26
C ALA A 260 -14.23 -8.70 -7.13
N ILE A 261 -14.61 -7.46 -6.83
CA ILE A 261 -14.07 -6.27 -7.51
C ILE A 261 -12.61 -6.04 -7.10
N GLY A 262 -12.27 -6.20 -5.81
CA GLY A 262 -10.93 -5.91 -5.31
C GLY A 262 -9.85 -6.86 -5.82
N LEU A 263 -10.14 -8.16 -5.90
CA LEU A 263 -9.15 -9.20 -6.23
C LEU A 263 -8.29 -8.91 -7.48
N PRO A 264 -8.83 -8.53 -8.65
CA PRO A 264 -8.03 -8.31 -9.84
C PRO A 264 -7.14 -7.05 -9.76
N PHE A 265 -7.55 -6.04 -8.98
CA PHE A 265 -6.83 -4.77 -8.91
C PHE A 265 -5.51 -4.84 -8.13
N GLY A 266 -5.31 -5.83 -7.30
CA GLY A 266 -4.02 -6.03 -6.64
C GLY A 266 -2.93 -6.59 -7.56
N VAL A 267 -3.32 -7.29 -8.62
CA VAL A 267 -2.37 -7.83 -9.61
C VAL A 267 -2.03 -6.80 -10.68
N ILE A 268 -2.97 -5.90 -10.97
CA ILE A 268 -2.80 -4.86 -12.00
C ILE A 268 -2.29 -3.59 -11.31
N PRO A 269 -1.13 -3.02 -11.68
CA PRO A 269 -0.58 -1.80 -11.05
C PRO A 269 -1.36 -0.53 -11.47
N VAL A 270 -2.64 -0.47 -11.12
CA VAL A 270 -3.57 0.62 -11.46
C VAL A 270 -4.03 1.34 -10.18
N GLY A 271 -3.10 1.96 -9.46
CA GLY A 271 -3.44 2.85 -8.36
C GLY A 271 -3.84 2.20 -7.03
N GLY A 272 -3.39 0.98 -6.76
CA GLY A 272 -3.61 0.33 -5.46
C GLY A 272 -5.08 0.07 -5.12
N ALA A 273 -5.43 0.13 -3.84
CA ALA A 273 -6.78 -0.19 -3.35
C ALA A 273 -7.81 0.95 -3.52
N GLU A 274 -7.39 2.14 -3.96
CA GLU A 274 -8.30 3.30 -4.09
C GLU A 274 -9.38 3.07 -5.14
N VAL A 275 -8.98 2.67 -6.35
CA VAL A 275 -9.91 2.47 -7.47
C VAL A 275 -11.00 1.43 -7.15
N PRO A 276 -10.68 0.21 -6.71
CA PRO A 276 -11.70 -0.80 -6.43
C PRO A 276 -12.63 -0.43 -5.26
N THR A 277 -12.16 0.34 -4.27
CA THR A 277 -13.03 0.82 -3.19
C THR A 277 -14.10 1.78 -3.70
N PHE A 278 -13.75 2.74 -4.55
CA PHE A 278 -14.72 3.62 -5.19
C PHE A 278 -15.64 2.89 -6.17
N MET A 279 -15.11 1.95 -6.95
CA MET A 279 -15.91 1.14 -7.88
C MET A 279 -16.95 0.29 -7.15
N SER A 280 -16.56 -0.34 -6.05
CA SER A 280 -17.47 -1.15 -5.25
C SER A 280 -18.55 -0.30 -4.58
N TYR A 281 -18.19 0.90 -4.08
CA TYR A 281 -19.16 1.88 -3.56
C TYR A 281 -20.16 2.31 -4.63
N ASP A 282 -19.68 2.68 -5.82
CA ASP A 282 -20.58 3.13 -6.91
C ASP A 282 -21.50 2.00 -7.40
N LEU A 283 -20.99 0.76 -7.47
CA LEU A 283 -21.85 -0.40 -7.78
C LEU A 283 -22.98 -0.54 -6.77
N GLU A 284 -22.68 -0.53 -5.46
CA GLU A 284 -23.71 -0.65 -4.42
C GLU A 284 -24.70 0.51 -4.45
N ARG A 285 -24.22 1.73 -4.71
CA ARG A 285 -25.05 2.92 -4.87
C ARG A 285 -26.01 2.79 -6.07
N ARG A 286 -25.55 2.25 -7.20
CA ARG A 286 -26.40 2.00 -8.39
C ARG A 286 -27.46 0.93 -8.10
N LEU A 287 -27.09 -0.12 -7.36
CA LEU A 287 -28.02 -1.18 -6.94
C LEU A 287 -29.07 -0.65 -5.97
N ASP A 288 -28.69 0.28 -5.07
CA ASP A 288 -29.60 0.90 -4.12
C ASP A 288 -30.66 1.79 -4.79
N ARG A 289 -30.25 2.57 -5.80
CA ARG A 289 -31.19 3.43 -6.56
C ARG A 289 -32.34 2.65 -7.22
N ARG A 290 -32.19 1.33 -7.40
CA ARG A 290 -33.25 0.46 -7.97
C ARG A 290 -34.20 -0.09 -6.89
N ARG A 291 -33.96 0.21 -5.62
CA ARG A 291 -34.80 -0.22 -4.51
C ARG A 291 -35.96 0.76 -4.29
N PRO A 292 -37.09 0.27 -3.75
CA PRO A 292 -38.22 1.13 -3.42
C PRO A 292 -37.88 2.25 -2.42
N ASN A 293 -36.96 1.97 -1.47
CA ASN A 293 -36.50 2.91 -0.45
C ASN A 293 -34.96 2.98 -0.48
N PRO A 294 -34.38 3.87 -1.27
CA PRO A 294 -32.93 4.03 -1.33
C PRO A 294 -32.42 4.68 -0.02
N VAL A 295 -31.31 4.12 0.50
CA VAL A 295 -30.70 4.51 1.79
C VAL A 295 -29.29 5.10 1.67
N PHE A 296 -28.69 5.07 0.46
CA PHE A 296 -27.38 5.67 0.26
C PHE A 296 -27.41 7.18 0.51
N GLY A 297 -26.37 7.66 1.17
CA GLY A 297 -26.29 9.03 1.65
C GLY A 297 -26.86 9.21 3.06
N LYS A 298 -27.40 8.14 3.69
CA LYS A 298 -28.01 8.14 5.02
C LYS A 298 -27.43 7.07 5.95
N GLY A 299 -26.16 6.69 5.76
CA GLY A 299 -25.53 5.64 6.55
C GLY A 299 -25.91 4.22 6.08
N ALA A 300 -25.86 3.98 4.77
CA ALA A 300 -26.12 2.67 4.18
C ALA A 300 -25.01 1.68 4.48
N ILE A 301 -25.31 0.59 5.19
CA ILE A 301 -24.32 -0.43 5.59
C ILE A 301 -23.57 -1.03 4.39
N ARG A 302 -24.23 -1.23 3.24
CA ARG A 302 -23.63 -1.77 2.02
C ARG A 302 -22.61 -0.83 1.41
N GLY A 303 -22.80 0.50 1.56
CA GLY A 303 -21.87 1.51 1.08
C GLY A 303 -20.59 1.61 1.90
N LEU A 304 -20.56 0.99 3.08
CA LEU A 304 -19.36 0.76 3.88
C LEU A 304 -18.80 -0.65 3.65
N ALA A 305 -19.66 -1.67 3.61
CA ALA A 305 -19.27 -3.07 3.52
C ALA A 305 -18.44 -3.38 2.24
N ALA A 306 -18.92 -2.94 1.07
CA ALA A 306 -18.26 -3.26 -0.19
C ALA A 306 -16.86 -2.62 -0.34
N PRO A 307 -16.64 -1.32 -0.05
CA PRO A 307 -15.31 -0.73 -0.10
C PRO A 307 -14.30 -1.39 0.84
N GLU A 308 -14.70 -1.72 2.06
CA GLU A 308 -13.81 -2.36 3.04
C GLU A 308 -13.34 -3.73 2.57
N ALA A 309 -14.24 -4.54 2.04
CA ALA A 309 -13.88 -5.84 1.47
C ALA A 309 -13.01 -5.69 0.21
N ALA A 310 -13.32 -4.72 -0.66
CA ALA A 310 -12.56 -4.47 -1.88
C ALA A 310 -11.13 -4.02 -1.58
N GLY A 311 -10.95 -3.08 -0.66
CA GLY A 311 -9.64 -2.55 -0.29
C GLY A 311 -8.71 -3.63 0.25
N ASN A 312 -9.20 -4.46 1.17
CA ASN A 312 -8.42 -5.55 1.76
C ASN A 312 -8.17 -6.71 0.78
N ALA A 313 -9.13 -7.01 -0.10
CA ALA A 313 -8.92 -7.98 -1.17
C ALA A 313 -7.83 -7.53 -2.15
N THR A 314 -7.83 -6.26 -2.53
CA THR A 314 -6.79 -5.68 -3.40
C THR A 314 -5.42 -5.73 -2.72
N THR A 315 -5.36 -5.38 -1.43
CA THR A 315 -4.10 -5.39 -0.67
C THR A 315 -3.50 -6.80 -0.58
N GLY A 316 -4.32 -7.80 -0.31
CA GLY A 316 -3.87 -9.19 -0.27
C GLY A 316 -3.31 -9.66 -1.62
N THR A 317 -4.03 -9.42 -2.72
CA THR A 317 -3.54 -9.82 -4.06
C THR A 317 -2.35 -8.97 -4.52
N ALA A 318 -2.23 -7.72 -4.07
CA ALA A 318 -1.05 -6.88 -4.32
C ALA A 318 0.24 -7.45 -3.70
N MET A 319 0.13 -8.05 -2.52
CA MET A 319 1.26 -8.75 -1.90
C MET A 319 1.68 -9.98 -2.73
N GLY A 320 0.70 -10.74 -3.25
CA GLY A 320 0.98 -11.85 -4.16
C GLY A 320 1.69 -11.41 -5.45
N ALA A 321 1.25 -10.30 -6.04
CA ALA A 321 1.90 -9.72 -7.22
C ALA A 321 3.31 -9.21 -6.92
N LEU A 322 3.53 -8.59 -5.76
CA LEU A 322 4.85 -8.17 -5.32
C LEU A 322 5.81 -9.36 -5.21
N LEU A 323 5.38 -10.46 -4.57
CA LEU A 323 6.20 -11.64 -4.39
C LEU A 323 6.51 -12.35 -5.72
N ALA A 324 5.52 -12.46 -6.61
CA ALA A 324 5.65 -13.22 -7.85
C ALA A 324 6.30 -12.46 -9.02
N LEU A 325 6.02 -11.15 -9.12
CA LEU A 325 6.47 -10.32 -10.24
C LEU A 325 7.54 -9.30 -9.85
N GLY A 326 7.77 -9.09 -8.55
CA GLY A 326 8.65 -8.03 -8.07
C GLY A 326 8.11 -6.62 -8.33
N LEU A 327 6.80 -6.47 -8.51
CA LEU A 327 6.16 -5.20 -8.86
C LEU A 327 5.35 -4.62 -7.70
N PRO A 328 5.73 -3.45 -7.21
CA PRO A 328 4.92 -2.75 -6.23
C PRO A 328 3.76 -2.01 -6.92
N VAL A 329 2.54 -2.26 -6.46
CA VAL A 329 1.31 -1.59 -6.96
C VAL A 329 0.85 -0.46 -6.04
N SER A 330 1.54 -0.24 -4.92
CA SER A 330 1.25 0.80 -3.93
C SER A 330 2.53 1.30 -3.27
N ALA A 331 2.46 2.46 -2.57
CA ALA A 331 3.58 2.98 -1.80
C ALA A 331 4.07 1.98 -0.73
N THR A 332 3.15 1.31 -0.03
CA THR A 332 3.51 0.31 0.97
C THR A 332 4.22 -0.88 0.34
N ALA A 333 3.72 -1.37 -0.80
CA ALA A 333 4.38 -2.45 -1.55
C ALA A 333 5.77 -2.05 -2.05
N ALA A 334 5.97 -0.77 -2.44
CA ALA A 334 7.28 -0.26 -2.84
C ALA A 334 8.29 -0.29 -1.67
N ILE A 335 7.86 0.09 -0.46
CA ILE A 335 8.72 0.02 0.72
C ILE A 335 9.00 -1.44 1.11
N MET A 336 8.03 -2.33 0.96
CA MET A 336 8.26 -3.76 1.19
C MET A 336 9.23 -4.35 0.17
N LEU A 337 9.18 -3.93 -1.10
CA LEU A 337 10.20 -4.31 -2.09
C LEU A 337 11.59 -3.82 -1.67
N ALA A 338 11.69 -2.58 -1.15
CA ALA A 338 12.92 -2.08 -0.57
C ALA A 338 13.43 -2.94 0.59
N ALA A 339 12.50 -3.36 1.46
CA ALA A 339 12.83 -4.26 2.57
C ALA A 339 13.43 -5.57 2.05
N PHE A 340 12.82 -6.20 1.04
CA PHE A 340 13.38 -7.42 0.42
C PHE A 340 14.79 -7.18 -0.11
N GLN A 341 15.03 -6.09 -0.84
CA GLN A 341 16.35 -5.75 -1.37
C GLN A 341 17.39 -5.55 -0.26
N GLN A 342 17.01 -4.92 0.85
CA GLN A 342 17.89 -4.70 2.01
C GLN A 342 18.30 -6.01 2.70
N TYR A 343 17.42 -7.02 2.68
CA TYR A 343 17.74 -8.37 3.15
C TYR A 343 18.47 -9.23 2.09
N GLY A 344 18.87 -8.64 0.96
CA GLY A 344 19.52 -9.36 -0.14
C GLY A 344 18.58 -10.29 -0.90
N LEU A 345 17.26 -10.12 -0.72
CA LEU A 345 16.23 -10.90 -1.40
C LEU A 345 15.65 -10.07 -2.56
N GLN A 346 15.40 -10.72 -3.67
CA GLN A 346 14.78 -10.07 -4.82
C GLN A 346 13.43 -10.72 -5.10
N PRO A 347 12.32 -10.03 -4.84
CA PRO A 347 10.99 -10.49 -5.24
C PRO A 347 10.89 -10.67 -6.74
N GLY A 348 10.12 -11.66 -7.15
CA GLY A 348 10.00 -12.08 -8.53
C GLY A 348 9.98 -13.61 -8.62
N PRO A 349 10.01 -14.20 -9.83
CA PRO A 349 9.87 -15.65 -10.03
C PRO A 349 10.89 -16.46 -9.25
N LEU A 350 12.13 -16.02 -9.19
CA LEU A 350 13.21 -16.72 -8.50
C LEU A 350 13.08 -16.72 -6.97
N LEU A 351 12.25 -15.86 -6.37
CA LEU A 351 12.09 -15.82 -4.91
C LEU A 351 11.45 -17.12 -4.39
N PHE A 352 10.51 -17.69 -5.15
CA PHE A 352 9.84 -18.93 -4.78
C PHE A 352 10.79 -20.14 -4.75
N ASP A 353 11.86 -20.11 -5.56
CA ASP A 353 12.88 -21.15 -5.60
C ASP A 353 14.01 -20.91 -4.60
N ARG A 354 14.42 -19.64 -4.41
CA ARG A 354 15.57 -19.30 -3.56
C ARG A 354 15.24 -19.21 -2.08
N ALA A 355 14.02 -18.83 -1.74
CA ALA A 355 13.57 -18.64 -0.36
C ALA A 355 12.14 -19.19 -0.14
N PRO A 356 11.86 -20.47 -0.48
CA PRO A 356 10.51 -21.02 -0.39
C PRO A 356 9.95 -20.98 1.03
N GLU A 357 10.76 -21.28 2.04
CA GLU A 357 10.34 -21.26 3.43
C GLU A 357 9.83 -19.87 3.86
N LEU A 358 10.55 -18.80 3.49
CA LEU A 358 10.15 -17.43 3.77
C LEU A 358 8.83 -17.09 3.06
N VAL A 359 8.73 -17.40 1.75
CA VAL A 359 7.53 -17.08 0.95
C VAL A 359 6.30 -17.77 1.52
N TRP A 360 6.39 -19.06 1.79
CA TRP A 360 5.24 -19.83 2.27
C TRP A 360 4.88 -19.49 3.72
N ALA A 361 5.86 -19.19 4.59
CA ALA A 361 5.60 -18.68 5.94
C ALA A 361 4.93 -17.29 5.90
N LEU A 362 5.36 -16.42 4.99
CA LEU A 362 4.73 -15.12 4.78
C LEU A 362 3.29 -15.27 4.27
N LEU A 363 3.03 -16.13 3.29
CA LEU A 363 1.67 -16.39 2.79
C LEU A 363 0.76 -16.98 3.88
N ALA A 364 1.27 -17.91 4.69
CA ALA A 364 0.55 -18.46 5.83
C ALA A 364 0.26 -17.39 6.89
N SER A 365 1.19 -16.47 7.11
CA SER A 365 1.03 -15.36 8.06
C SER A 365 -0.13 -14.42 7.69
N PHE A 366 -0.52 -14.31 6.41
CA PHE A 366 -1.68 -13.50 6.01
C PHE A 366 -2.98 -14.04 6.63
N PHE A 367 -3.17 -15.35 6.62
CA PHE A 367 -4.35 -15.98 7.25
C PHE A 367 -4.36 -15.71 8.76
N ILE A 368 -3.21 -15.88 9.41
CA ILE A 368 -3.08 -15.64 10.86
C ILE A 368 -3.33 -14.17 11.16
N ALA A 369 -2.74 -13.26 10.39
CA ALA A 369 -2.91 -11.82 10.55
C ALA A 369 -4.39 -11.40 10.41
N MET A 370 -5.13 -11.95 9.43
CA MET A 370 -6.56 -11.64 9.29
C MET A 370 -7.36 -12.05 10.52
N VAL A 371 -7.10 -13.24 11.08
CA VAL A 371 -7.75 -13.70 12.31
C VAL A 371 -7.38 -12.82 13.50
N VAL A 372 -6.09 -12.54 13.67
CA VAL A 372 -5.60 -11.66 14.75
C VAL A 372 -6.22 -10.27 14.64
N LEU A 373 -6.25 -9.68 13.43
CA LEU A 373 -6.83 -8.36 13.20
C LEU A 373 -8.32 -8.31 13.50
N LEU A 374 -9.08 -9.34 13.13
CA LEU A 374 -10.49 -9.42 13.49
C LEU A 374 -10.66 -9.46 15.02
N VAL A 375 -9.87 -10.29 15.71
CA VAL A 375 -9.92 -10.45 17.17
C VAL A 375 -9.51 -9.17 17.91
N ILE A 376 -8.50 -8.44 17.42
CA ILE A 376 -8.05 -7.21 18.10
C ILE A 376 -8.86 -5.97 17.72
N ASN A 377 -9.52 -5.94 16.56
CA ASN A 377 -10.26 -4.76 16.11
C ASN A 377 -11.74 -4.82 16.50
N LEU A 378 -12.39 -5.98 16.33
CA LEU A 378 -13.83 -6.08 16.54
C LEU A 378 -14.23 -5.84 18.02
N PRO A 379 -13.70 -6.57 19.01
CA PRO A 379 -14.08 -6.34 20.42
C PRO A 379 -13.42 -5.11 21.03
N PHE A 380 -12.24 -4.71 20.55
CA PHE A 380 -11.45 -3.61 21.14
C PHE A 380 -11.59 -2.28 20.39
N ALA A 381 -12.59 -2.13 19.52
CA ALA A 381 -12.85 -0.90 18.75
C ALA A 381 -12.88 0.36 19.63
N GLN A 382 -13.43 0.26 20.85
CA GLN A 382 -13.44 1.35 21.83
C GLN A 382 -12.05 1.72 22.35
N LEU A 383 -11.14 0.74 22.47
CA LEU A 383 -9.75 0.97 22.89
C LEU A 383 -9.00 1.71 21.79
N TRP A 384 -9.15 1.28 20.55
CA TRP A 384 -8.55 1.94 19.40
C TRP A 384 -9.03 3.37 19.24
N ALA A 385 -10.32 3.62 19.45
CA ALA A 385 -10.86 4.97 19.44
C ALA A 385 -10.20 5.90 20.47
N LYS A 386 -9.70 5.39 21.61
CA LYS A 386 -8.96 6.19 22.59
C LYS A 386 -7.61 6.71 22.09
N LEU A 387 -6.98 6.03 21.15
CA LEU A 387 -5.71 6.51 20.55
C LEU A 387 -5.89 7.85 19.82
N LEU A 388 -7.11 8.13 19.30
CA LEU A 388 -7.45 9.41 18.70
C LEU A 388 -7.42 10.58 19.68
N LEU A 389 -7.36 10.30 21.00
CA LEU A 389 -7.25 11.35 22.05
C LEU A 389 -5.80 11.77 22.32
N ILE A 390 -4.81 11.04 21.76
CA ILE A 390 -3.41 11.40 21.92
C ILE A 390 -3.17 12.74 21.22
N PRO A 391 -2.67 13.78 21.94
CA PRO A 391 -2.37 15.05 21.29
C PRO A 391 -1.32 14.87 20.20
N SER A 392 -1.61 15.36 19.02
CA SER A 392 -0.77 15.21 17.82
C SER A 392 0.67 15.70 18.04
N GLN A 393 0.88 16.69 18.86
CA GLN A 393 2.21 17.22 19.19
C GLN A 393 3.16 16.17 19.79
N TYR A 394 2.68 15.32 20.71
CA TYR A 394 3.51 14.25 21.29
C TYR A 394 3.77 13.12 20.30
N LEU A 395 2.75 12.79 19.52
CA LEU A 395 2.85 11.77 18.49
C LEU A 395 3.93 12.13 17.46
N TYR A 396 3.84 13.33 16.88
CA TYR A 396 4.77 13.75 15.83
C TYR A 396 6.18 14.04 16.36
N ALA A 397 6.32 14.48 17.63
CA ALA A 397 7.62 14.56 18.28
C ALA A 397 8.28 13.17 18.40
N GLY A 398 7.53 12.18 18.85
CA GLY A 398 8.00 10.79 18.92
C GLY A 398 8.43 10.25 17.54
N ILE A 399 7.60 10.45 16.50
CA ILE A 399 7.91 10.04 15.13
C ILE A 399 9.23 10.68 14.65
N THR A 400 9.44 11.98 14.91
CA THR A 400 10.69 12.66 14.52
C THR A 400 11.92 12.02 15.15
N VAL A 401 11.84 11.69 16.44
CA VAL A 401 12.93 10.99 17.15
C VAL A 401 13.17 9.61 16.56
N PHE A 402 12.11 8.83 16.31
CA PHE A 402 12.23 7.51 15.69
C PHE A 402 12.80 7.55 14.26
N CYS A 403 12.43 8.56 13.45
CA CYS A 403 13.02 8.76 12.13
C CYS A 403 14.55 8.96 12.23
N GLY A 404 14.98 9.87 13.12
CA GLY A 404 16.42 10.15 13.30
C GLY A 404 17.19 8.95 13.82
N LEU A 405 16.70 8.31 14.89
CA LEU A 405 17.34 7.14 15.47
C LEU A 405 17.37 5.95 14.48
N GLY A 406 16.27 5.71 13.76
CA GLY A 406 16.17 4.62 12.79
C GLY A 406 17.19 4.78 11.66
N ILE A 407 17.26 5.96 11.05
CA ILE A 407 18.21 6.21 9.95
C ILE A 407 19.65 6.16 10.46
N TYR A 408 19.94 6.76 11.63
CA TYR A 408 21.28 6.70 12.19
C TYR A 408 21.71 5.27 12.55
N ALA A 409 20.78 4.46 13.05
CA ALA A 409 21.06 3.06 13.39
C ALA A 409 21.40 2.20 12.15
N THR A 410 20.88 2.55 10.97
CA THR A 410 21.14 1.80 9.74
C THR A 410 22.43 2.22 9.04
N SER A 411 22.76 3.51 9.01
CA SER A 411 23.88 4.05 8.24
C SER A 411 25.08 4.42 9.10
N GLY A 412 24.89 4.77 10.36
CA GLY A 412 25.95 5.32 11.23
C GLY A 412 26.47 6.69 10.80
N ALA A 413 25.91 7.28 9.73
CA ALA A 413 26.42 8.49 9.11
C ALA A 413 25.56 9.72 9.41
N ILE A 414 26.19 10.82 9.82
CA ILE A 414 25.51 12.13 9.99
C ILE A 414 24.97 12.65 8.66
N PHE A 415 25.62 12.29 7.55
CA PHE A 415 25.18 12.64 6.21
C PHE A 415 23.74 12.18 5.91
N ASP A 416 23.38 10.97 6.32
CA ASP A 416 22.02 10.44 6.11
C ASP A 416 20.97 11.16 6.97
N LEU A 417 21.36 11.70 8.12
CA LEU A 417 20.48 12.58 8.90
C LEU A 417 20.23 13.92 8.19
N LEU A 418 21.23 14.46 7.51
CA LEU A 418 21.06 15.66 6.69
C LEU A 418 20.20 15.39 5.46
N LEU A 419 20.39 14.23 4.82
CA LEU A 419 19.51 13.77 3.74
C LEU A 419 18.07 13.55 4.22
N LEU A 420 17.90 12.92 5.38
CA LEU A 420 16.59 12.75 6.02
C LEU A 420 15.88 14.10 6.20
N LEU A 421 16.59 15.10 6.68
CA LEU A 421 16.02 16.44 6.89
C LEU A 421 15.67 17.12 5.55
N GLY A 422 16.59 17.13 4.58
CA GLY A 422 16.39 17.75 3.27
C GLY A 422 15.25 17.11 2.48
N LEU A 423 15.22 15.77 2.44
CA LEU A 423 14.16 15.01 1.79
C LEU A 423 12.83 15.11 2.57
N GLY A 424 12.87 15.28 3.89
CA GLY A 424 11.69 15.57 4.69
C GLY A 424 11.05 16.92 4.33
N VAL A 425 11.87 17.95 4.10
CA VAL A 425 11.41 19.23 3.57
C VAL A 425 10.83 19.08 2.16
N LEU A 426 11.45 18.29 1.31
CA LEU A 426 10.89 17.95 -0.02
C LEU A 426 9.52 17.30 0.11
N GLY A 427 9.37 16.30 0.98
CA GLY A 427 8.10 15.64 1.28
C GLY A 427 7.03 16.62 1.78
N PHE A 428 7.39 17.55 2.63
CA PHE A 428 6.52 18.65 3.08
C PHE A 428 6.06 19.53 1.91
N ILE A 429 6.98 19.95 1.04
CA ILE A 429 6.67 20.78 -0.13
C ILE A 429 5.72 20.02 -1.07
N MET A 430 6.00 18.75 -1.35
CA MET A 430 5.15 17.89 -2.19
C MET A 430 3.71 17.85 -1.64
N ARG A 431 3.54 17.57 -0.36
CA ARG A 431 2.21 17.52 0.29
C ARG A 431 1.51 18.88 0.26
N ARG A 432 2.23 19.96 0.53
CA ARG A 432 1.68 21.30 0.51
C ARG A 432 1.12 21.70 -0.85
N HIS A 433 1.74 21.21 -1.93
CA HIS A 433 1.32 21.49 -3.31
C HIS A 433 0.44 20.37 -3.91
N GLY A 434 0.05 19.38 -3.13
CA GLY A 434 -0.78 18.24 -3.58
C GLY A 434 -0.07 17.38 -4.64
N VAL A 435 1.25 17.22 -4.51
CA VAL A 435 2.04 16.29 -5.34
C VAL A 435 2.04 14.93 -4.63
N PRO A 436 1.59 13.84 -5.28
CA PRO A 436 1.51 12.51 -4.64
C PRO A 436 2.91 11.95 -4.41
N VAL A 437 3.13 11.30 -3.29
CA VAL A 437 4.44 10.72 -2.93
C VAL A 437 4.64 9.29 -3.44
N ALA A 438 3.57 8.54 -3.68
CA ALA A 438 3.65 7.16 -4.13
C ALA A 438 4.39 6.99 -5.49
N PRO A 439 4.15 7.81 -6.52
CA PRO A 439 4.88 7.71 -7.78
C PRO A 439 6.39 7.93 -7.61
N LEU A 440 6.83 8.79 -6.69
CA LEU A 440 8.24 9.01 -6.40
C LEU A 440 8.89 7.71 -5.89
N LEU A 441 8.28 7.07 -4.91
CA LEU A 441 8.80 5.83 -4.33
C LEU A 441 8.84 4.70 -5.37
N ILE A 442 7.79 4.58 -6.19
CA ILE A 442 7.74 3.59 -7.27
C ILE A 442 8.80 3.89 -8.33
N GLY A 443 8.97 5.16 -8.71
CA GLY A 443 10.04 5.57 -9.62
C GLY A 443 11.43 5.24 -9.10
N MET A 444 11.66 5.46 -7.82
CA MET A 444 12.94 5.15 -7.18
C MET A 444 13.21 3.64 -7.12
N VAL A 445 12.19 2.83 -6.85
CA VAL A 445 12.33 1.36 -6.74
C VAL A 445 12.45 0.71 -8.11
N LEU A 446 11.58 1.08 -9.05
CA LEU A 446 11.55 0.47 -10.38
C LEU A 446 12.48 1.13 -11.39
N GLY A 447 13.03 2.30 -11.08
CA GLY A 447 13.96 3.01 -11.97
C GLY A 447 15.19 2.18 -12.35
N PRO A 448 15.95 1.67 -11.37
CA PRO A 448 17.08 0.80 -11.63
C PRO A 448 16.71 -0.47 -12.39
N LEU A 449 15.56 -1.09 -12.05
CA LEU A 449 15.06 -2.27 -12.76
C LEU A 449 14.73 -1.95 -14.23
N ALA A 450 14.06 -0.83 -14.50
CA ALA A 450 13.74 -0.40 -15.86
C ALA A 450 15.01 -0.08 -16.66
N GLU A 451 15.96 0.62 -16.05
CA GLU A 451 17.24 0.95 -16.70
C GLU A 451 18.06 -0.29 -17.04
N THR A 452 18.21 -1.21 -16.07
CA THR A 452 18.96 -2.46 -16.28
C THR A 452 18.32 -3.28 -17.41
N ASN A 453 17.00 -3.48 -17.36
CA ASN A 453 16.31 -4.25 -18.39
C ASN A 453 16.32 -3.57 -19.77
N LEU A 454 16.28 -2.23 -19.84
CA LEU A 454 16.45 -1.51 -21.10
C LEU A 454 17.83 -1.78 -21.71
N ARG A 455 18.88 -1.69 -20.90
CA ARG A 455 20.25 -1.89 -21.36
C ARG A 455 20.55 -3.35 -21.72
N ASP A 456 20.11 -4.30 -20.88
CA ASP A 456 20.26 -5.74 -21.14
C ASP A 456 19.50 -6.14 -22.40
N GLY A 457 18.32 -5.58 -22.62
CA GLY A 457 17.55 -5.77 -23.85
C GLY A 457 18.29 -5.26 -25.09
N LEU A 458 18.89 -4.07 -25.02
CA LEU A 458 19.68 -3.53 -26.13
C LEU A 458 20.96 -4.33 -26.36
N LEU A 459 21.63 -4.76 -25.30
CA LEU A 459 22.82 -5.59 -25.40
C LEU A 459 22.51 -6.95 -26.06
N SER A 460 21.42 -7.60 -25.64
CA SER A 460 21.01 -8.90 -26.19
C SER A 460 20.53 -8.84 -27.64
N SER A 461 20.03 -7.69 -28.08
CA SER A 461 19.53 -7.44 -29.44
C SER A 461 20.55 -6.75 -30.37
N ASN A 462 21.81 -6.60 -29.94
CA ASN A 462 22.82 -5.83 -30.66
C ASN A 462 22.39 -4.39 -31.00
N GLY A 463 21.66 -3.74 -30.14
CA GLY A 463 21.18 -2.35 -30.29
C GLY A 463 19.84 -2.22 -31.01
N ASP A 464 19.14 -3.30 -31.26
CA ASP A 464 17.82 -3.24 -31.90
C ASP A 464 16.73 -2.90 -30.89
N TYR A 465 16.13 -1.70 -30.99
CA TYR A 465 15.03 -1.23 -30.16
C TYR A 465 13.70 -1.95 -30.46
N SER A 466 13.58 -2.65 -31.58
CA SER A 466 12.33 -3.30 -31.97
C SER A 466 11.90 -4.40 -30.99
N ILE A 467 12.85 -5.00 -30.26
CA ILE A 467 12.54 -6.05 -29.26
C ILE A 467 11.53 -5.60 -28.19
N PHE A 468 11.54 -4.31 -27.86
CA PHE A 468 10.62 -3.78 -26.84
C PHE A 468 9.17 -3.64 -27.32
N VAL A 469 8.93 -3.72 -28.63
CA VAL A 469 7.60 -3.53 -29.25
C VAL A 469 7.15 -4.70 -30.13
N THR A 470 7.94 -5.74 -30.31
CA THR A 470 7.61 -6.88 -31.19
C THR A 470 7.14 -8.12 -30.43
N GLY A 471 7.47 -8.24 -29.13
CA GLY A 471 7.05 -9.37 -28.31
C GLY A 471 5.54 -9.32 -28.00
N PRO A 472 4.87 -10.50 -27.86
CA PRO A 472 3.43 -10.54 -27.55
C PRO A 472 3.11 -9.94 -26.18
N ILE A 473 3.95 -10.15 -25.17
CA ILE A 473 3.75 -9.64 -23.80
C ILE A 473 3.91 -8.12 -23.75
N PRO A 474 5.00 -7.50 -24.25
CA PRO A 474 5.11 -6.05 -24.35
C PRO A 474 3.93 -5.40 -25.09
N LEU A 475 3.49 -5.97 -26.21
CA LEU A 475 2.34 -5.44 -26.96
C LEU A 475 1.03 -5.47 -26.15
N VAL A 476 0.78 -6.54 -25.40
CA VAL A 476 -0.40 -6.61 -24.51
C VAL A 476 -0.28 -5.57 -23.40
N LEU A 477 0.88 -5.40 -22.77
CA LEU A 477 1.10 -4.41 -21.72
C LEU A 477 0.92 -2.98 -22.24
N TYR A 478 1.44 -2.66 -23.41
CA TYR A 478 1.24 -1.35 -24.03
C TYR A 478 -0.21 -1.12 -24.47
N GLY A 479 -0.91 -2.17 -24.93
CA GLY A 479 -2.35 -2.11 -25.21
C GLY A 479 -3.16 -1.82 -23.95
N LEU A 480 -2.88 -2.49 -22.84
CA LEU A 480 -3.49 -2.20 -21.54
C LEU A 480 -3.15 -0.79 -21.07
N LEU A 481 -1.91 -0.35 -21.25
CA LEU A 481 -1.47 1.01 -20.94
C LEU A 481 -2.29 2.06 -21.70
N PHE A 482 -2.47 1.88 -23.00
CA PHE A 482 -3.27 2.76 -23.84
C PHE A 482 -4.72 2.81 -23.36
N ILE A 483 -5.31 1.67 -23.00
CA ILE A 483 -6.66 1.60 -22.43
C ILE A 483 -6.75 2.40 -21.13
N VAL A 484 -5.81 2.22 -20.20
CA VAL A 484 -5.77 2.95 -18.92
C VAL A 484 -5.68 4.46 -19.16
N LEU A 485 -4.80 4.89 -20.06
CA LEU A 485 -4.66 6.32 -20.43
C LEU A 485 -5.92 6.86 -21.06
N ALA A 486 -6.52 6.15 -22.02
CA ALA A 486 -7.75 6.57 -22.70
C ALA A 486 -8.92 6.70 -21.70
N LEU A 487 -9.08 5.75 -20.79
CA LEU A 487 -10.10 5.80 -19.74
C LEU A 487 -9.86 6.98 -18.77
N THR A 488 -8.61 7.23 -18.38
CA THR A 488 -8.25 8.35 -17.51
C THR A 488 -8.54 9.70 -18.16
N VAL A 489 -8.16 9.87 -19.43
CA VAL A 489 -8.43 11.11 -20.20
C VAL A 489 -9.94 11.30 -20.36
N ARG A 490 -10.67 10.24 -20.75
CA ARG A 490 -12.13 10.30 -20.89
C ARG A 490 -12.83 10.69 -19.58
N SER A 491 -12.41 10.12 -18.45
CA SER A 491 -12.99 10.44 -17.14
C SER A 491 -12.77 11.92 -16.77
N LYS A 492 -11.59 12.47 -17.06
CA LYS A 492 -11.27 13.89 -16.81
C LYS A 492 -12.07 14.84 -17.70
N ILE A 493 -12.28 14.50 -18.98
CA ILE A 493 -13.11 15.29 -19.91
C ILE A 493 -14.57 15.29 -19.43
N VAL A 494 -15.12 14.12 -19.09
CA VAL A 494 -16.51 14.00 -18.62
C VAL A 494 -16.74 14.75 -17.30
N ASN A 495 -15.77 14.70 -16.39
CA ASN A 495 -15.87 15.40 -15.10
C ASN A 495 -15.77 16.92 -15.26
N ARG A 496 -14.93 17.44 -16.16
CA ARG A 496 -14.89 18.87 -16.51
C ARG A 496 -16.22 19.34 -17.09
N ALA A 497 -16.75 18.61 -18.07
CA ALA A 497 -18.05 18.95 -18.68
C ALA A 497 -19.24 18.93 -17.70
N ARG A 498 -19.11 18.24 -16.54
CA ARG A 498 -20.13 18.24 -15.47
C ARG A 498 -19.94 19.34 -14.41
N GLN A 499 -18.78 19.96 -14.35
CA GLN A 499 -18.51 21.10 -13.47
C GLN A 499 -18.86 22.44 -14.13
N ASP A 500 -18.92 22.44 -15.46
CA ASP A 500 -19.26 23.63 -16.29
C ASP A 500 -20.78 23.72 -16.54
N VAL A 501 -21.61 22.80 -16.03
CA VAL A 501 -23.07 22.77 -16.04
C VAL A 501 -23.59 22.81 -14.59
#